data_cd6c3769201c8290aa3d6d16feec0cd2
#
_entry.id   cd6c3769201c8290aa3d6d16feec0cd2
#
_cell.length_a   1.000
_cell.length_b   1.000
_cell.length_c   1.000
_cell.angle_alpha   90.00
_cell.angle_beta   90.00
_cell.angle_gamma   90.00
#
_symmetry.space_group_name_H-M   'P 1'
#
loop_
_entity.id
_entity.type
_entity.pdbx_description
1 polymer ?
#
loop_
_entity_poly.entity_id
_entity_poly.type
_entity_poly.pdbx_seq_one_letter_code
_entity_poly.pdbx_strand_id
1 'polypeptide(L)'
;MMAELTNPVLKGFHPDPSFLCVGQDWYLATSTFEWWPGVRLFHSRDLAHWERLPSPLTRQSQLDLTGVADSGGVWAPHLSWCDGKFYLIYSNVHNFGGTFYDVDNYLVTASDIRGPWSEPVFLNSSGFDPSLFHAPDGRKYLLNMAAEYRTWKVRFAGIMMQEYSEAEQRLIGEPRMLWRGSSSRTTEGPALYYKDGWYYLFCAEGGTGVRHCEVVLRSRHIDGPYERSPYEPLITAWPYPATPLQKAGHASMAQGADGSWFLAHLCGRPVGPDKDCILGRETAIQPLEWRDGWPCLQGGTDEPRLTVETPYPDCPVPADSAEGVDWAEEFDAPVWDDRLQSLRQPLGDRASLTARPGWLRLYGAQSLESRFRQSLLAARQQHFNCRVETRIDFDPVDYHHTAGLVYYYDNNSHYYLALTRDERLGRVLTLMRRRLKQFDMPIGAGVPVPDGALTLRLETNTATAQFYWSADGEKFAAIGPELDATVLSDDAPERILHENRFTGAFVGLCCQDLTGQRRCADFDYFRYTSLE
;
A
#
# COMPACT_ATOMS: atom_id res chain seq x y z
N MET A 1 -22.05 9.65 21.11
CA MET A 1 -21.83 8.23 21.46
C MET A 1 -20.33 8.03 21.41
N MET A 2 -19.79 7.03 22.08
CA MET A 2 -18.40 6.61 21.84
C MET A 2 -18.32 5.99 20.46
N ALA A 3 -17.20 6.19 19.77
CA ALA A 3 -17.00 5.62 18.45
C ALA A 3 -16.75 4.10 18.56
N GLU A 4 -17.32 3.34 17.64
CA GLU A 4 -17.02 1.92 17.43
C GLU A 4 -16.35 1.79 16.07
N LEU A 5 -15.15 1.23 16.04
CA LEU A 5 -14.45 0.96 14.80
C LEU A 5 -14.67 -0.48 14.33
N THR A 6 -14.81 -0.63 13.03
CA THR A 6 -14.81 -1.93 12.36
C THR A 6 -13.53 -2.10 11.57
N ASN A 7 -12.77 -3.16 11.91
CA ASN A 7 -11.53 -3.50 11.22
C ASN A 7 -11.77 -4.23 9.88
N PRO A 8 -10.94 -4.00 8.86
CA PRO A 8 -9.84 -3.04 8.82
C PRO A 8 -10.35 -1.59 8.76
N VAL A 9 -9.67 -0.69 9.47
CA VAL A 9 -9.99 0.75 9.46
C VAL A 9 -9.56 1.43 8.16
N LEU A 10 -8.52 0.89 7.49
CA LEU A 10 -8.15 1.26 6.14
C LEU A 10 -8.28 0.03 5.25
N LYS A 11 -9.32 0.04 4.42
CA LYS A 11 -9.64 -1.04 3.48
C LYS A 11 -8.78 -0.94 2.21
N GLY A 12 -8.47 -2.10 1.62
CA GLY A 12 -7.62 -2.18 0.45
C GLY A 12 -6.14 -2.10 0.81
N PHE A 13 -5.30 -1.88 -0.19
CA PHE A 13 -3.85 -1.92 -0.04
C PHE A 13 -3.30 -0.76 0.81
N HIS A 14 -3.24 -0.97 2.13
CA HIS A 14 -2.68 -0.08 3.15
C HIS A 14 -1.86 -0.88 4.18
N PRO A 15 -0.71 -1.46 3.79
CA PRO A 15 0.10 -2.32 4.66
C PRO A 15 1.06 -1.52 5.54
N ASP A 16 1.70 -2.24 6.48
CA ASP A 16 2.84 -1.82 7.27
C ASP A 16 2.57 -0.50 8.02
N PRO A 17 1.50 -0.43 8.86
CA PRO A 17 1.08 0.82 9.46
C PRO A 17 2.09 1.30 10.50
N SER A 18 2.58 2.53 10.33
CA SER A 18 3.22 3.29 11.39
C SER A 18 2.20 4.18 12.08
N PHE A 19 2.05 4.03 13.39
CA PHE A 19 0.98 4.61 14.18
C PHE A 19 1.51 5.62 15.19
N LEU A 20 0.93 6.80 15.22
CA LEU A 20 1.38 7.93 16.03
C LEU A 20 0.19 8.70 16.60
N CYS A 21 0.31 9.15 17.85
CA CYS A 21 -0.62 10.11 18.46
C CYS A 21 0.13 11.38 18.86
N VAL A 22 -0.37 12.55 18.47
CA VAL A 22 0.16 13.86 18.89
C VAL A 22 -0.99 14.69 19.44
N GLY A 23 -1.00 14.91 20.75
CA GLY A 23 -2.14 15.54 21.41
C GLY A 23 -3.40 14.69 21.33
N GLN A 24 -4.41 15.15 20.59
CA GLN A 24 -5.66 14.42 20.36
C GLN A 24 -5.77 13.86 18.93
N ASP A 25 -4.73 14.03 18.14
CA ASP A 25 -4.71 13.70 16.72
C ASP A 25 -3.95 12.38 16.50
N TRP A 26 -4.60 11.42 15.88
CA TRP A 26 -4.05 10.12 15.50
C TRP A 26 -3.62 10.13 14.05
N TYR A 27 -2.48 9.54 13.77
CA TYR A 27 -1.90 9.47 12.43
C TYR A 27 -1.51 8.05 12.07
N LEU A 28 -1.73 7.69 10.82
CA LEU A 28 -1.22 6.47 10.21
C LEU A 28 -0.38 6.83 8.98
N ALA A 29 0.75 6.16 8.82
CA ALA A 29 1.53 6.14 7.59
C ALA A 29 1.60 4.71 7.06
N THR A 30 1.35 4.49 5.76
CA THR A 30 1.37 3.17 5.15
C THR A 30 2.25 3.11 3.90
N SER A 31 2.75 1.92 3.58
CA SER A 31 3.57 1.65 2.40
C SER A 31 2.79 1.88 1.10
N THR A 32 3.50 2.31 0.06
CA THR A 32 2.93 2.48 -1.28
C THR A 32 3.62 1.64 -2.35
N PHE A 33 4.73 1.01 -2.01
CA PHE A 33 5.52 0.21 -2.94
C PHE A 33 5.86 1.00 -4.22
N GLU A 34 5.59 0.45 -5.41
CA GLU A 34 5.84 1.12 -6.69
C GLU A 34 4.83 2.22 -7.06
N TRP A 35 3.83 2.49 -6.22
CA TRP A 35 2.80 3.50 -6.49
C TRP A 35 3.24 4.91 -6.07
N TRP A 36 3.02 5.87 -6.98
CA TRP A 36 3.34 7.29 -6.82
C TRP A 36 2.07 8.13 -6.56
N PRO A 37 2.09 9.12 -5.65
CA PRO A 37 3.18 9.53 -4.75
C PRO A 37 3.42 8.54 -3.60
N GLY A 38 4.64 8.61 -3.00
CA GLY A 38 5.07 7.69 -1.95
C GLY A 38 4.55 8.03 -0.57
N VAL A 39 4.26 6.98 0.21
CA VAL A 39 3.65 6.98 1.54
C VAL A 39 2.24 7.56 1.54
N ARG A 40 1.28 6.83 2.07
CA ARG A 40 -0.05 7.38 2.37
C ARG A 40 -0.09 7.81 3.83
N LEU A 41 -0.63 8.99 4.09
CA LEU A 41 -0.87 9.51 5.41
C LEU A 41 -2.35 9.65 5.68
N PHE A 42 -2.74 9.35 6.92
CA PHE A 42 -4.12 9.45 7.39
C PHE A 42 -4.18 10.11 8.75
N HIS A 43 -5.31 10.74 9.05
CA HIS A 43 -5.59 11.39 10.32
C HIS A 43 -6.94 10.96 10.86
N SER A 44 -7.04 10.82 12.18
CA SER A 44 -8.29 10.54 12.89
C SER A 44 -8.30 11.21 14.27
N ARG A 45 -9.50 11.43 14.81
CA ARG A 45 -9.71 11.85 16.20
C ARG A 45 -10.44 10.83 17.06
N ASP A 46 -10.93 9.77 16.45
CA ASP A 46 -11.72 8.74 17.15
C ASP A 46 -11.28 7.30 16.84
N LEU A 47 -10.27 7.11 15.97
CA LEU A 47 -9.76 5.83 15.48
C LEU A 47 -10.71 5.05 14.54
N ALA A 48 -11.97 5.49 14.43
CA ALA A 48 -12.98 4.87 13.58
C ALA A 48 -13.07 5.52 12.20
N HIS A 49 -12.92 6.84 12.15
CA HIS A 49 -13.03 7.64 10.93
C HIS A 49 -11.68 8.23 10.56
N TRP A 50 -11.21 7.93 9.37
CA TRP A 50 -9.90 8.31 8.87
C TRP A 50 -10.02 9.19 7.63
N GLU A 51 -9.43 10.38 7.68
CA GLU A 51 -9.26 11.25 6.51
C GLU A 51 -7.87 11.06 5.88
N ARG A 52 -7.82 11.10 4.57
CA ARG A 52 -6.55 11.14 3.84
C ARG A 52 -5.89 12.50 4.02
N LEU A 53 -4.58 12.45 4.22
CA LEU A 53 -3.71 13.62 4.17
C LEU A 53 -2.86 13.62 2.89
N PRO A 54 -2.32 14.77 2.47
CA PRO A 54 -1.39 14.82 1.36
C PRO A 54 -0.20 13.87 1.56
N SER A 55 0.15 13.12 0.52
CA SER A 55 1.32 12.24 0.54
C SER A 55 2.61 13.06 0.75
N PRO A 56 3.56 12.60 1.57
CA PRO A 56 4.77 13.35 1.90
C PRO A 56 5.82 13.35 0.80
N LEU A 57 5.87 12.29 -0.03
CA LEU A 57 6.90 12.09 -1.04
C LEU A 57 6.34 12.38 -2.44
N THR A 58 6.25 13.67 -2.78
CA THR A 58 5.64 14.16 -4.03
C THR A 58 6.66 14.71 -5.03
N ARG A 59 7.94 14.73 -4.70
CA ARG A 59 9.01 15.20 -5.59
C ARG A 59 9.93 14.05 -5.98
N GLN A 60 10.37 14.03 -7.22
CA GLN A 60 11.30 13.00 -7.71
C GLN A 60 12.66 13.06 -6.98
N SER A 61 13.04 14.22 -6.44
CA SER A 61 14.21 14.36 -5.57
C SER A 61 14.06 13.62 -4.24
N GLN A 62 12.83 13.46 -3.74
CA GLN A 62 12.55 12.71 -2.52
C GLN A 62 12.42 11.20 -2.78
N LEU A 63 11.88 10.82 -3.95
CA LEU A 63 11.58 9.44 -4.29
C LEU A 63 11.68 9.21 -5.78
N ASP A 64 12.66 8.45 -6.23
CA ASP A 64 12.76 7.97 -7.61
C ASP A 64 12.49 6.46 -7.66
N LEU A 65 11.34 6.10 -8.24
CA LEU A 65 10.92 4.71 -8.42
C LEU A 65 11.13 4.21 -9.85
N THR A 66 11.88 4.95 -10.67
CA THR A 66 12.14 4.59 -12.07
C THR A 66 12.81 3.22 -12.18
N GLY A 67 12.17 2.29 -12.88
CA GLY A 67 12.70 0.94 -13.10
C GLY A 67 12.59 -0.02 -11.92
N VAL A 68 12.03 0.42 -10.79
CA VAL A 68 11.82 -0.40 -9.60
C VAL A 68 10.98 -1.64 -9.93
N ALA A 69 11.36 -2.77 -9.36
CA ALA A 69 10.65 -4.04 -9.53
C ALA A 69 9.20 -3.96 -9.03
N ASP A 70 8.34 -4.84 -9.56
CA ASP A 70 6.99 -5.01 -9.01
C ASP A 70 7.09 -5.40 -7.53
N SER A 71 6.28 -4.78 -6.68
CA SER A 71 6.35 -4.87 -5.22
C SER A 71 7.68 -4.38 -4.59
N GLY A 72 8.49 -3.63 -5.34
CA GLY A 72 9.59 -2.82 -4.80
C GLY A 72 9.13 -1.41 -4.43
N GLY A 73 10.05 -0.45 -4.28
CA GLY A 73 9.74 0.94 -3.97
C GLY A 73 9.60 1.22 -2.48
N VAL A 74 8.54 1.90 -2.08
CA VAL A 74 8.37 2.37 -0.70
C VAL A 74 7.85 1.27 0.21
N TRP A 75 8.75 0.67 1.00
CA TRP A 75 8.42 -0.29 2.05
C TRP A 75 8.35 0.41 3.41
N ALA A 76 7.58 -0.17 4.32
CA ALA A 76 7.39 0.13 5.73
C ALA A 76 7.89 1.52 6.18
N PRO A 77 7.11 2.58 5.99
CA PRO A 77 7.46 3.89 6.52
C PRO A 77 7.32 3.90 8.04
N HIS A 78 8.14 4.70 8.71
CA HIS A 78 7.96 4.96 10.14
C HIS A 78 7.80 6.47 10.38
N LEU A 79 6.64 6.84 10.94
CA LEU A 79 6.30 8.19 11.33
C LEU A 79 6.53 8.39 12.82
N SER A 80 7.25 9.43 13.21
CA SER A 80 7.45 9.81 14.59
C SER A 80 7.38 11.32 14.76
N TRP A 81 7.22 11.79 16.01
CA TRP A 81 7.16 13.20 16.34
C TRP A 81 8.02 13.49 17.57
N CYS A 82 8.82 14.54 17.49
CA CYS A 82 9.68 14.98 18.58
C CYS A 82 9.95 16.48 18.43
N ASP A 83 9.87 17.23 19.54
CA ASP A 83 10.24 18.64 19.63
C ASP A 83 9.56 19.53 18.55
N GLY A 84 8.26 19.31 18.30
CA GLY A 84 7.48 20.10 17.34
C GLY A 84 7.74 19.76 15.88
N LYS A 85 8.36 18.61 15.59
CA LYS A 85 8.72 18.18 14.24
C LYS A 85 8.28 16.75 13.99
N PHE A 86 7.71 16.47 12.82
CA PHE A 86 7.47 15.13 12.29
C PHE A 86 8.72 14.64 11.58
N TYR A 87 9.02 13.36 11.78
CA TYR A 87 10.08 12.61 11.12
C TYR A 87 9.44 11.42 10.42
N LEU A 88 9.72 11.27 9.13
CA LEU A 88 9.29 10.13 8.35
C LEU A 88 10.50 9.43 7.76
N ILE A 89 10.71 8.17 8.14
CA ILE A 89 11.72 7.30 7.53
C ILE A 89 11.00 6.34 6.58
N TYR A 90 11.64 6.00 5.46
CA TYR A 90 11.14 5.05 4.48
C TYR A 90 12.29 4.33 3.77
N SER A 91 12.03 3.11 3.32
CA SER A 91 12.89 2.39 2.39
C SER A 91 12.46 2.68 0.95
N ASN A 92 13.43 2.87 0.04
CA ASN A 92 13.24 2.73 -1.39
C ASN A 92 13.92 1.43 -1.85
N VAL A 93 13.11 0.40 -2.14
CA VAL A 93 13.58 -0.94 -2.51
C VAL A 93 13.64 -1.04 -4.02
N HIS A 94 14.85 -1.05 -4.57
CA HIS A 94 15.10 -1.14 -6.00
C HIS A 94 14.98 -2.59 -6.51
N ASN A 95 15.51 -3.54 -5.72
CA ASN A 95 15.48 -4.97 -6.04
C ASN A 95 15.51 -5.83 -4.77
N PHE A 96 14.71 -6.91 -4.75
CA PHE A 96 14.63 -7.86 -3.64
C PHE A 96 14.47 -9.33 -4.09
N GLY A 97 14.22 -9.56 -5.39
CA GLY A 97 13.96 -10.89 -5.94
C GLY A 97 15.19 -11.78 -6.11
N GLY A 98 16.40 -11.25 -5.89
CA GLY A 98 17.65 -11.96 -6.04
C GLY A 98 18.31 -12.34 -4.71
N THR A 99 19.63 -12.58 -4.76
CA THR A 99 20.45 -12.86 -3.58
C THR A 99 20.63 -11.64 -2.70
N PHE A 100 20.77 -10.48 -3.32
CA PHE A 100 20.95 -9.20 -2.66
C PHE A 100 19.65 -8.42 -2.57
N TYR A 101 19.53 -7.62 -1.51
CA TYR A 101 18.57 -6.53 -1.44
C TYR A 101 19.28 -5.23 -1.83
N ASP A 102 18.76 -4.54 -2.85
CA ASP A 102 19.20 -3.19 -3.18
C ASP A 102 18.15 -2.22 -2.61
N VAL A 103 18.47 -1.69 -1.44
CA VAL A 103 17.53 -0.89 -0.62
C VAL A 103 18.27 0.34 -0.10
N ASP A 104 17.64 1.49 -0.18
CA ASP A 104 18.12 2.73 0.43
C ASP A 104 17.11 3.25 1.46
N ASN A 105 17.58 3.56 2.66
CA ASN A 105 16.77 4.14 3.72
C ASN A 105 17.00 5.66 3.79
N TYR A 106 15.90 6.41 3.83
CA TYR A 106 15.89 7.87 3.85
C TYR A 106 15.04 8.43 4.98
N LEU A 107 15.38 9.66 5.40
CA LEU A 107 14.62 10.45 6.35
C LEU A 107 14.20 11.78 5.70
N VAL A 108 12.91 12.13 5.86
CA VAL A 108 12.38 13.47 5.61
C VAL A 108 11.70 14.02 6.86
N THR A 109 11.66 15.35 7.03
CA THR A 109 11.05 16.01 8.18
C THR A 109 10.11 17.13 7.77
N ALA A 110 9.13 17.43 8.63
CA ALA A 110 8.23 18.57 8.46
C ALA A 110 7.79 19.13 9.82
N SER A 111 7.47 20.42 9.89
CA SER A 111 6.86 21.03 11.07
C SER A 111 5.34 20.84 11.13
N ASP A 112 4.71 20.57 9.99
CA ASP A 112 3.29 20.24 9.83
C ASP A 112 3.18 18.90 9.10
N ILE A 113 2.26 18.06 9.53
CA ILE A 113 2.04 16.73 8.89
C ILE A 113 1.63 16.86 7.41
N ARG A 114 0.97 17.96 7.05
CA ARG A 114 0.59 18.26 5.67
C ARG A 114 1.76 18.79 4.83
N GLY A 115 2.95 18.98 5.43
CA GLY A 115 4.16 19.48 4.79
C GLY A 115 4.33 21.01 4.85
N PRO A 116 5.28 21.58 4.08
CA PRO A 116 6.14 20.86 3.15
C PRO A 116 7.16 19.95 3.84
N TRP A 117 7.36 18.75 3.29
CA TRP A 117 8.38 17.82 3.75
C TRP A 117 9.76 18.18 3.14
N SER A 118 10.82 17.98 3.92
CA SER A 118 12.20 18.31 3.52
C SER A 118 12.68 17.51 2.31
N GLU A 119 13.86 17.86 1.78
CA GLU A 119 14.64 16.94 0.95
C GLU A 119 15.12 15.75 1.79
N PRO A 120 15.34 14.58 1.17
CA PRO A 120 15.67 13.37 1.88
C PRO A 120 17.12 13.36 2.38
N VAL A 121 17.31 12.88 3.59
CA VAL A 121 18.61 12.54 4.13
C VAL A 121 18.82 11.05 3.94
N PHE A 122 19.85 10.64 3.19
CA PHE A 122 20.24 9.25 3.07
C PHE A 122 20.80 8.75 4.41
N LEU A 123 20.36 7.56 4.84
CA LEU A 123 20.79 6.96 6.10
C LEU A 123 21.73 5.75 5.87
N ASN A 124 21.23 4.67 5.31
CA ASN A 124 22.00 3.47 4.99
C ASN A 124 21.29 2.60 3.93
N SER A 125 21.99 1.53 3.52
CA SER A 125 21.51 0.51 2.57
C SER A 125 21.66 -0.91 3.15
N SER A 126 21.67 -1.07 4.48
CA SER A 126 21.97 -2.34 5.12
C SER A 126 20.80 -3.32 5.21
N GLY A 127 19.61 -2.89 4.79
CA GLY A 127 18.36 -3.64 4.85
C GLY A 127 17.15 -2.71 4.86
N PHE A 128 15.99 -3.19 5.28
CA PHE A 128 14.71 -2.51 5.15
C PHE A 128 13.95 -2.40 6.49
N ASP A 129 12.72 -1.89 6.45
CA ASP A 129 11.87 -1.60 7.60
C ASP A 129 12.56 -0.68 8.62
N PRO A 130 12.95 0.53 8.20
CA PRO A 130 13.62 1.44 9.09
C PRO A 130 12.64 2.10 10.06
N SER A 131 13.05 2.29 11.32
CA SER A 131 12.34 3.12 12.30
C SER A 131 13.27 4.09 13.01
N LEU A 132 12.75 5.23 13.48
CA LEU A 132 13.50 6.21 14.25
C LEU A 132 13.02 6.23 15.69
N PHE A 133 13.90 5.92 16.61
CA PHE A 133 13.67 6.02 18.04
C PHE A 133 14.23 7.32 18.61
N HIS A 134 13.41 8.06 19.34
CA HIS A 134 13.81 9.25 20.10
C HIS A 134 14.04 8.85 21.56
N ALA A 135 15.31 8.76 21.97
CA ALA A 135 15.68 8.32 23.31
C ALA A 135 15.42 9.40 24.37
N PRO A 136 15.18 9.02 25.63
CA PRO A 136 14.93 9.97 26.73
C PRO A 136 16.08 10.93 27.00
N ASP A 137 17.30 10.60 26.59
CA ASP A 137 18.50 11.44 26.72
C ASP A 137 18.69 12.43 25.54
N GLY A 138 17.72 12.50 24.62
CA GLY A 138 17.73 13.38 23.46
C GLY A 138 18.44 12.83 22.23
N ARG A 139 19.09 11.67 22.32
CA ARG A 139 19.67 10.98 21.15
C ARG A 139 18.59 10.36 20.28
N LYS A 140 18.91 10.17 19.01
CA LYS A 140 18.04 9.50 18.04
C LYS A 140 18.74 8.28 17.47
N TYR A 141 18.01 7.20 17.25
CA TYR A 141 18.56 5.96 16.75
C TYR A 141 17.72 5.43 15.59
N LEU A 142 18.40 5.12 14.48
CA LEU A 142 17.83 4.32 13.41
C LEU A 142 17.87 2.84 13.82
N LEU A 143 16.75 2.15 13.66
CA LEU A 143 16.68 0.69 13.66
C LEU A 143 16.29 0.22 12.27
N ASN A 144 16.80 -0.92 11.81
CA ASN A 144 16.32 -1.61 10.62
C ASN A 144 16.64 -3.11 10.68
N MET A 145 15.90 -3.92 9.94
CA MET A 145 16.27 -5.30 9.65
C MET A 145 17.53 -5.30 8.78
N ALA A 146 18.55 -6.05 9.18
CA ALA A 146 19.79 -6.18 8.43
C ALA A 146 19.71 -7.36 7.44
N ALA A 147 19.92 -7.09 6.15
CA ALA A 147 19.92 -8.10 5.11
C ALA A 147 21.25 -8.87 5.07
N GLU A 148 21.17 -10.18 4.83
CA GLU A 148 22.33 -11.07 4.73
C GLU A 148 22.28 -11.87 3.41
N TYR A 149 23.35 -11.84 2.64
CA TYR A 149 23.43 -12.52 1.36
C TYR A 149 24.19 -13.85 1.40
N ARG A 150 24.98 -14.09 2.43
CA ARG A 150 25.79 -15.30 2.56
C ARG A 150 24.88 -16.50 2.82
N THR A 151 24.89 -17.49 1.94
CA THR A 151 23.94 -18.61 1.92
C THR A 151 23.99 -19.52 3.14
N TRP A 152 25.08 -19.49 3.92
CA TRP A 152 25.23 -20.23 5.19
C TRP A 152 24.76 -19.44 6.42
N LYS A 153 24.18 -18.28 6.22
CA LYS A 153 23.59 -17.42 7.25
C LYS A 153 22.06 -17.31 7.06
N VAL A 154 21.40 -16.70 8.03
CA VAL A 154 20.00 -16.34 7.92
C VAL A 154 19.88 -15.05 7.11
N ARG A 155 19.03 -15.03 6.09
CA ARG A 155 18.85 -13.87 5.18
C ARG A 155 18.41 -12.62 5.93
N PHE A 156 17.55 -12.78 6.95
CA PHE A 156 17.19 -11.74 7.93
C PHE A 156 18.18 -11.86 9.10
N ALA A 157 19.28 -11.10 9.04
CA ALA A 157 20.38 -11.25 9.99
C ALA A 157 20.02 -10.82 11.41
N GLY A 158 18.98 -10.01 11.56
CA GLY A 158 18.49 -9.49 12.82
C GLY A 158 18.24 -7.98 12.75
N ILE A 159 17.97 -7.39 13.90
CA ILE A 159 17.67 -5.97 14.05
C ILE A 159 18.94 -5.22 14.43
N MET A 160 19.35 -4.31 13.56
CA MET A 160 20.47 -3.38 13.77
C MET A 160 19.96 -2.06 14.33
N MET A 161 20.80 -1.40 15.13
CA MET A 161 20.58 -0.03 15.61
C MET A 161 21.85 0.79 15.41
N GLN A 162 21.69 2.06 14.99
CA GLN A 162 22.80 3.02 14.87
C GLN A 162 22.32 4.42 15.23
N GLU A 163 23.16 5.22 15.88
CA GLU A 163 22.83 6.58 16.28
C GLU A 163 22.71 7.51 15.04
N TYR A 164 21.68 8.35 15.02
CA TYR A 164 21.49 9.39 14.02
C TYR A 164 21.80 10.76 14.61
N SER A 165 22.73 11.47 14.01
CA SER A 165 23.04 12.87 14.34
C SER A 165 22.21 13.82 13.48
N GLU A 166 21.27 14.53 14.12
CA GLU A 166 20.47 15.54 13.41
C GLU A 166 21.33 16.74 12.97
N ALA A 167 22.34 17.11 13.76
CA ALA A 167 23.25 18.21 13.43
C ALA A 167 24.14 17.89 12.21
N GLU A 168 24.55 16.62 12.05
CA GLU A 168 25.39 16.18 10.94
C GLU A 168 24.58 15.60 9.77
N GLN A 169 23.26 15.40 9.98
CA GLN A 169 22.32 14.77 9.02
C GLN A 169 22.83 13.42 8.48
N ARG A 170 23.34 12.57 9.37
CA ARG A 170 23.86 11.24 9.04
C ARG A 170 23.88 10.32 10.25
N LEU A 171 24.07 9.04 10.00
CA LEU A 171 24.39 8.05 11.04
C LEU A 171 25.80 8.25 11.55
N ILE A 172 25.99 8.06 12.87
CA ILE A 172 27.26 8.18 13.56
C ILE A 172 27.52 6.95 14.44
N GLY A 173 28.79 6.73 14.81
CA GLY A 173 29.19 5.56 15.59
C GLY A 173 29.04 4.24 14.80
N GLU A 174 29.32 3.13 15.47
CA GLU A 174 29.23 1.80 14.86
C GLU A 174 27.82 1.21 14.99
N PRO A 175 27.30 0.54 13.96
CA PRO A 175 26.02 -0.15 14.05
C PRO A 175 26.10 -1.33 15.04
N ARG A 176 25.03 -1.56 15.79
CA ARG A 176 24.93 -2.61 16.81
C ARG A 176 23.79 -3.55 16.51
N MET A 177 24.02 -4.85 16.70
CA MET A 177 22.98 -5.88 16.59
C MET A 177 22.23 -5.98 17.93
N LEU A 178 20.96 -5.56 17.96
CA LEU A 178 20.10 -5.65 19.15
C LEU A 178 19.51 -7.06 19.32
N TRP A 179 19.02 -7.64 18.23
CA TRP A 179 18.30 -8.91 18.24
C TRP A 179 18.56 -9.69 16.94
N ARG A 180 18.88 -10.98 17.08
CA ARG A 180 19.17 -11.84 15.90
C ARG A 180 17.98 -12.60 15.39
N GLY A 181 16.79 -12.30 15.92
CA GLY A 181 15.57 -13.01 15.57
C GLY A 181 15.38 -14.32 16.32
N SER A 182 14.27 -14.97 16.06
CA SER A 182 13.87 -16.24 16.62
C SER A 182 14.13 -17.41 15.64
N SER A 183 13.57 -18.56 15.98
CA SER A 183 13.53 -19.74 15.10
C SER A 183 12.68 -19.54 13.84
N SER A 184 11.85 -18.50 13.77
CA SER A 184 11.10 -18.13 12.55
C SER A 184 12.03 -17.81 11.38
N ARG A 185 13.22 -17.26 11.68
CA ARG A 185 14.24 -16.82 10.72
C ARG A 185 13.80 -15.68 9.79
N THR A 186 12.70 -15.01 10.12
CA THR A 186 12.10 -13.88 9.39
C THR A 186 11.70 -12.82 10.42
N THR A 187 12.68 -12.12 11.00
CA THR A 187 12.46 -11.04 11.97
C THR A 187 12.68 -9.70 11.28
N GLU A 188 11.66 -8.86 11.23
CA GLU A 188 11.62 -7.58 10.50
C GLU A 188 10.75 -6.56 11.24
N GLY A 189 10.44 -5.41 10.66
CA GLY A 189 9.52 -4.41 11.20
C GLY A 189 9.88 -3.88 12.59
N PRO A 190 11.17 -3.53 12.90
CA PRO A 190 11.53 -3.13 14.25
C PRO A 190 10.95 -1.77 14.62
N ALA A 191 10.34 -1.67 15.81
CA ALA A 191 9.99 -0.40 16.43
C ALA A 191 10.41 -0.43 17.92
N LEU A 192 11.06 0.66 18.39
CA LEU A 192 11.53 0.76 19.77
C LEU A 192 10.72 1.80 20.52
N TYR A 193 10.26 1.44 21.73
CA TYR A 193 9.50 2.30 22.62
C TYR A 193 10.15 2.37 24.00
N TYR A 194 9.94 3.46 24.73
CA TYR A 194 10.41 3.60 26.09
C TYR A 194 9.26 3.91 27.04
N LYS A 195 9.13 3.10 28.10
CA LYS A 195 8.11 3.28 29.12
C LYS A 195 8.60 2.76 30.47
N ASP A 196 8.44 3.56 31.53
CA ASP A 196 8.70 3.18 32.93
C ASP A 196 10.11 2.57 33.15
N GLY A 197 11.12 3.11 32.46
CA GLY A 197 12.51 2.65 32.56
C GLY A 197 12.81 1.36 31.79
N TRP A 198 11.93 0.95 30.87
CA TRP A 198 12.13 -0.17 29.96
C TRP A 198 12.12 0.28 28.49
N TYR A 199 13.02 -0.29 27.70
CA TYR A 199 13.00 -0.26 26.25
C TYR A 199 12.25 -1.48 25.74
N TYR A 200 11.21 -1.28 24.93
CA TYR A 200 10.41 -2.34 24.32
C TYR A 200 10.70 -2.38 22.82
N LEU A 201 11.24 -3.51 22.36
CA LEU A 201 11.51 -3.77 20.96
C LEU A 201 10.39 -4.63 20.40
N PHE A 202 9.63 -4.07 19.48
CA PHE A 202 8.60 -4.74 18.68
C PHE A 202 9.25 -5.27 17.43
N CYS A 203 8.85 -6.46 16.98
CA CYS A 203 9.32 -7.05 15.73
C CYS A 203 8.25 -7.91 15.11
N ALA A 204 8.07 -7.80 13.80
CA ALA A 204 7.29 -8.73 13.01
C ALA A 204 8.07 -10.03 12.80
N GLU A 205 7.39 -11.17 12.91
CA GLU A 205 7.98 -12.48 12.64
C GLU A 205 7.05 -13.34 11.76
N GLY A 206 7.62 -14.35 11.09
CA GLY A 206 6.87 -15.30 10.26
C GLY A 206 6.68 -14.88 8.81
N GLY A 207 7.19 -13.72 8.41
CA GLY A 207 6.97 -13.11 7.09
C GLY A 207 5.51 -12.71 6.87
N THR A 208 5.16 -12.20 5.69
CA THR A 208 3.83 -11.65 5.36
C THR A 208 2.73 -12.69 5.14
N GLY A 209 3.02 -13.98 5.34
CA GLY A 209 2.10 -15.09 5.12
C GLY A 209 1.21 -15.41 6.33
N VAL A 210 0.58 -16.58 6.32
CA VAL A 210 -0.40 -17.01 7.35
C VAL A 210 0.19 -17.13 8.77
N ARG A 211 1.51 -17.27 8.90
CA ARG A 211 2.21 -17.38 10.20
C ARG A 211 2.70 -16.04 10.74
N HIS A 212 2.32 -14.97 10.09
CA HIS A 212 2.69 -13.63 10.50
C HIS A 212 2.24 -13.34 11.94
N CYS A 213 3.08 -12.69 12.71
CA CYS A 213 2.80 -12.30 14.09
C CYS A 213 3.66 -11.10 14.50
N GLU A 214 3.30 -10.49 15.63
CA GLU A 214 4.13 -9.50 16.31
C GLU A 214 4.67 -10.06 17.60
N VAL A 215 5.98 -9.88 17.85
CA VAL A 215 6.64 -10.25 19.08
C VAL A 215 7.21 -9.03 19.80
N VAL A 216 7.27 -9.10 21.13
CA VAL A 216 7.77 -8.00 21.95
C VAL A 216 8.89 -8.48 22.87
N LEU A 217 9.98 -7.71 22.86
CA LEU A 217 11.10 -7.90 23.77
C LEU A 217 11.30 -6.63 24.61
N ARG A 218 11.91 -6.74 25.78
CA ARG A 218 12.26 -5.56 26.58
C ARG A 218 13.64 -5.66 27.23
N SER A 219 14.20 -4.50 27.53
CA SER A 219 15.47 -4.37 28.27
C SER A 219 15.48 -3.11 29.13
N ARG A 220 16.26 -3.11 30.22
CA ARG A 220 16.58 -1.89 30.98
C ARG A 220 17.62 -1.00 30.27
N HIS A 221 18.36 -1.56 29.34
CA HIS A 221 19.39 -0.86 28.59
C HIS A 221 19.06 -0.89 27.09
N ILE A 222 19.28 0.23 26.41
CA ILE A 222 18.97 0.35 24.98
C ILE A 222 19.72 -0.69 24.13
N ASP A 223 20.94 -1.05 24.56
CA ASP A 223 21.79 -2.04 23.89
C ASP A 223 21.46 -3.50 24.28
N GLY A 224 20.46 -3.71 25.13
CA GLY A 224 20.11 -5.04 25.67
C GLY A 224 20.93 -5.45 26.89
N PRO A 225 20.93 -6.75 27.29
CA PRO A 225 20.22 -7.82 26.59
C PRO A 225 18.70 -7.67 26.68
N TYR A 226 18.01 -8.07 25.61
CA TYR A 226 16.56 -8.05 25.53
C TYR A 226 15.97 -9.40 25.96
N GLU A 227 14.97 -9.38 26.84
CA GLU A 227 14.17 -10.55 27.24
C GLU A 227 12.86 -10.58 26.44
N ARG A 228 12.41 -11.77 26.08
CA ARG A 228 11.13 -11.96 25.35
C ARG A 228 9.94 -11.88 26.29
N SER A 229 8.80 -11.37 25.77
CA SER A 229 7.54 -11.38 26.50
C SER A 229 7.10 -12.81 26.83
N PRO A 230 6.61 -13.09 28.05
CA PRO A 230 5.97 -14.36 28.36
C PRO A 230 4.57 -14.50 27.73
N TYR A 231 4.06 -13.43 27.12
CA TYR A 231 2.74 -13.33 26.48
C TYR A 231 2.84 -13.27 24.95
N GLU A 232 3.87 -13.93 24.37
CA GLU A 232 4.06 -13.97 22.92
C GLU A 232 3.21 -15.04 22.22
N PRO A 233 2.78 -14.74 21.00
CA PRO A 233 2.90 -13.46 20.30
C PRO A 233 1.96 -12.39 20.88
N LEU A 234 2.30 -11.09 20.66
CA LEU A 234 1.42 -9.97 21.01
C LEU A 234 0.12 -10.03 20.21
N ILE A 235 0.24 -10.32 18.90
CA ILE A 235 -0.88 -10.51 17.98
C ILE A 235 -0.50 -11.53 16.90
N THR A 236 -1.45 -12.39 16.54
CA THR A 236 -1.37 -13.32 15.41
C THR A 236 -2.77 -13.81 15.03
N ALA A 237 -2.96 -14.17 13.77
CA ALA A 237 -4.17 -14.86 13.32
C ALA A 237 -3.96 -16.38 13.10
N TRP A 238 -2.72 -16.87 13.18
CA TRP A 238 -2.36 -18.22 12.83
C TRP A 238 -3.17 -19.33 13.54
N PRO A 239 -3.42 -19.27 14.86
CA PRO A 239 -4.21 -20.28 15.56
C PRO A 239 -5.72 -20.13 15.35
N TYR A 240 -6.19 -19.07 14.67
CA TYR A 240 -7.58 -18.66 14.55
C TYR A 240 -8.06 -18.63 13.10
N PRO A 241 -8.24 -19.80 12.43
CA PRO A 241 -8.60 -19.84 11.01
C PRO A 241 -10.00 -19.31 10.70
N ALA A 242 -10.84 -19.10 11.73
CA ALA A 242 -12.19 -18.55 11.59
C ALA A 242 -12.23 -17.01 11.67
N THR A 243 -11.17 -16.35 12.18
CA THR A 243 -11.12 -14.89 12.19
C THR A 243 -11.03 -14.34 10.77
N PRO A 244 -11.79 -13.29 10.41
CA PRO A 244 -11.72 -12.70 9.08
C PRO A 244 -10.41 -11.94 8.84
N LEU A 245 -9.72 -11.50 9.91
CA LEU A 245 -8.47 -10.75 9.86
C LEU A 245 -7.28 -11.69 9.94
N GLN A 246 -6.84 -12.22 8.81
CA GLN A 246 -5.70 -13.14 8.72
C GLN A 246 -4.36 -12.39 8.58
N LYS A 247 -3.23 -13.07 8.70
CA LYS A 247 -1.87 -12.53 8.50
C LYS A 247 -1.54 -11.35 9.42
N ALA A 248 -2.09 -11.28 10.64
CA ALA A 248 -1.93 -10.17 11.56
C ALA A 248 -0.49 -10.06 12.10
N GLY A 249 0.13 -8.89 12.01
CA GLY A 249 1.48 -8.60 12.48
C GLY A 249 1.98 -7.26 11.95
N HIS A 250 3.31 -7.02 11.99
CA HIS A 250 3.97 -5.79 11.60
C HIS A 250 3.28 -4.57 12.21
N ALA A 251 3.33 -4.53 13.53
CA ALA A 251 2.51 -3.64 14.31
C ALA A 251 3.31 -2.46 14.92
N SER A 252 2.61 -1.36 15.14
CA SER A 252 3.12 -0.23 15.89
C SER A 252 2.11 0.22 16.94
N MET A 253 2.58 0.66 18.12
CA MET A 253 1.72 1.11 19.20
C MET A 253 1.81 2.61 19.42
N ALA A 254 0.70 3.20 19.91
CA ALA A 254 0.68 4.59 20.34
C ALA A 254 -0.20 4.77 21.57
N GLN A 255 0.12 5.80 22.37
CA GLN A 255 -0.65 6.18 23.54
C GLN A 255 -1.48 7.43 23.27
N GLY A 256 -2.78 7.36 23.55
CA GLY A 256 -3.68 8.50 23.51
C GLY A 256 -3.44 9.48 24.67
N ALA A 257 -3.92 10.71 24.51
CA ALA A 257 -3.80 11.76 25.52
C ALA A 257 -4.52 11.41 26.84
N ASP A 258 -5.51 10.52 26.80
CA ASP A 258 -6.25 9.98 27.94
C ASP A 258 -5.53 8.82 28.66
N GLY A 259 -4.35 8.41 28.13
CA GLY A 259 -3.56 7.31 28.66
C GLY A 259 -3.92 5.93 28.11
N SER A 260 -4.95 5.81 27.26
CA SER A 260 -5.29 4.57 26.56
C SER A 260 -4.19 4.18 25.56
N TRP A 261 -4.04 2.88 25.31
CA TRP A 261 -3.04 2.36 24.37
C TRP A 261 -3.71 1.57 23.25
N PHE A 262 -3.22 1.78 22.06
CA PHE A 262 -3.68 1.07 20.87
C PHE A 262 -2.50 0.55 20.03
N LEU A 263 -2.79 -0.51 19.28
CA LEU A 263 -1.90 -1.17 18.34
C LEU A 263 -2.52 -1.07 16.94
N ALA A 264 -1.82 -0.46 15.99
CA ALA A 264 -2.13 -0.64 14.58
C ALA A 264 -1.30 -1.79 14.03
N HIS A 265 -1.90 -2.63 13.18
CA HIS A 265 -1.23 -3.79 12.57
C HIS A 265 -1.76 -4.03 11.17
N LEU A 266 -0.96 -4.67 10.32
CA LEU A 266 -1.49 -5.14 9.05
C LEU A 266 -2.33 -6.41 9.23
N CYS A 267 -3.26 -6.62 8.31
CA CYS A 267 -4.03 -7.86 8.18
C CYS A 267 -4.42 -8.10 6.72
N GLY A 268 -4.89 -9.30 6.39
CA GLY A 268 -5.49 -9.62 5.10
C GLY A 268 -6.85 -10.26 5.29
N ARG A 269 -7.77 -10.02 4.35
CA ARG A 269 -9.09 -10.68 4.31
C ARG A 269 -9.14 -11.65 3.13
N PRO A 270 -8.85 -12.94 3.36
CA PRO A 270 -8.75 -13.92 2.29
C PRO A 270 -10.11 -14.31 1.70
N VAL A 271 -10.12 -14.57 0.40
CA VAL A 271 -11.28 -15.07 -0.35
C VAL A 271 -10.97 -16.34 -1.12
N GLY A 272 -12.00 -17.06 -1.53
CA GLY A 272 -11.87 -18.29 -2.30
C GLY A 272 -11.28 -19.47 -1.52
N PRO A 273 -11.14 -20.63 -2.18
CA PRO A 273 -10.66 -21.86 -1.56
C PRO A 273 -9.18 -21.80 -1.17
N ASP A 274 -8.38 -21.06 -1.92
CA ASP A 274 -6.94 -20.89 -1.72
C ASP A 274 -6.59 -19.76 -0.76
N LYS A 275 -7.60 -19.03 -0.26
CA LYS A 275 -7.48 -17.93 0.70
C LYS A 275 -6.62 -16.77 0.18
N ASP A 276 -6.85 -16.36 -1.05
CA ASP A 276 -6.15 -15.26 -1.71
C ASP A 276 -6.63 -13.89 -1.20
N CYS A 277 -5.71 -12.97 -0.91
CA CYS A 277 -6.01 -11.63 -0.42
C CYS A 277 -5.96 -10.62 -1.58
N ILE A 278 -7.05 -10.50 -2.37
CA ILE A 278 -7.11 -9.59 -3.54
C ILE A 278 -6.99 -8.10 -3.14
N LEU A 279 -7.51 -7.73 -1.97
CA LEU A 279 -7.41 -6.36 -1.47
C LEU A 279 -5.99 -6.03 -0.96
N GLY A 280 -5.08 -7.02 -0.95
CA GLY A 280 -3.76 -6.88 -0.37
C GLY A 280 -3.79 -6.89 1.15
N ARG A 281 -2.77 -6.28 1.75
CA ARG A 281 -2.68 -6.10 3.20
C ARG A 281 -3.32 -4.78 3.60
N GLU A 282 -4.22 -4.82 4.56
CA GLU A 282 -5.05 -3.75 5.07
C GLU A 282 -4.59 -3.35 6.48
N THR A 283 -5.03 -2.21 7.01
CA THR A 283 -4.67 -1.76 8.36
C THR A 283 -5.83 -1.93 9.33
N ALA A 284 -5.55 -2.56 10.48
CA ALA A 284 -6.48 -2.75 11.58
C ALA A 284 -5.94 -2.18 12.90
N ILE A 285 -6.82 -1.88 13.85
CA ILE A 285 -6.47 -1.30 15.15
C ILE A 285 -7.05 -2.15 16.29
N GLN A 286 -6.24 -2.40 17.33
CA GLN A 286 -6.62 -3.15 18.51
C GLN A 286 -6.29 -2.35 19.79
N PRO A 287 -7.12 -2.43 20.85
CA PRO A 287 -6.80 -1.84 22.14
C PRO A 287 -5.76 -2.70 22.87
N LEU A 288 -4.84 -2.03 23.57
CA LEU A 288 -3.81 -2.65 24.41
C LEU A 288 -4.11 -2.47 25.90
N GLU A 289 -3.68 -3.43 26.68
CA GLU A 289 -3.54 -3.35 28.15
C GLU A 289 -2.11 -3.70 28.57
N TRP A 290 -1.73 -3.29 29.77
CA TRP A 290 -0.43 -3.62 30.35
C TRP A 290 -0.59 -4.70 31.41
N ARG A 291 0.10 -5.84 31.25
CA ARG A 291 0.08 -6.98 32.17
C ARG A 291 1.51 -7.30 32.59
N ASP A 292 1.79 -7.23 33.89
CA ASP A 292 3.13 -7.46 34.47
C ASP A 292 4.25 -6.63 33.79
N GLY A 293 3.89 -5.40 33.35
CA GLY A 293 4.77 -4.50 32.63
C GLY A 293 5.05 -4.92 31.19
N TRP A 294 4.17 -5.71 30.57
CA TRP A 294 4.21 -6.08 29.15
C TRP A 294 2.94 -5.61 28.43
N PRO A 295 3.04 -5.13 27.19
CA PRO A 295 1.85 -4.85 26.39
C PRO A 295 1.20 -6.17 25.95
N CYS A 296 -0.12 -6.22 26.05
CA CYS A 296 -0.97 -7.32 25.62
C CYS A 296 -2.19 -6.76 24.90
N LEU A 297 -2.81 -7.52 24.00
CA LEU A 297 -4.14 -7.13 23.53
C LEU A 297 -5.13 -7.15 24.71
N GLN A 298 -6.01 -6.16 24.75
CA GLN A 298 -7.01 -6.06 25.80
C GLN A 298 -7.87 -7.32 25.88
N GLY A 299 -8.05 -7.85 27.10
CA GLY A 299 -8.82 -9.08 27.37
C GLY A 299 -8.00 -10.36 27.26
N GLY A 300 -6.66 -10.27 27.12
CA GLY A 300 -5.75 -11.40 27.27
C GLY A 300 -5.75 -12.41 26.12
N THR A 301 -6.18 -12.02 24.94
CA THR A 301 -6.08 -12.79 23.70
C THR A 301 -4.90 -12.26 22.86
N ASP A 302 -4.46 -13.03 21.89
CA ASP A 302 -3.58 -12.63 20.80
C ASP A 302 -4.30 -12.60 19.42
N GLU A 303 -5.62 -12.91 19.42
CA GLU A 303 -6.48 -12.88 18.23
C GLU A 303 -6.94 -11.45 17.90
N PRO A 304 -6.79 -10.98 16.63
CA PRO A 304 -7.32 -9.69 16.21
C PRO A 304 -8.85 -9.65 16.20
N ARG A 305 -9.43 -8.56 16.71
CA ARG A 305 -10.88 -8.35 16.76
C ARG A 305 -11.37 -7.57 15.55
N LEU A 306 -12.52 -7.98 15.03
CA LEU A 306 -13.19 -7.28 13.93
C LEU A 306 -13.79 -5.93 14.40
N THR A 307 -14.39 -5.89 15.58
CA THR A 307 -15.03 -4.70 16.16
C THR A 307 -14.36 -4.31 17.45
N VAL A 308 -14.11 -3.02 17.64
CA VAL A 308 -13.46 -2.44 18.81
C VAL A 308 -14.19 -1.18 19.24
N GLU A 309 -14.54 -1.08 20.52
CA GLU A 309 -15.02 0.18 21.12
C GLU A 309 -13.82 1.09 21.43
N THR A 310 -13.93 2.38 21.08
CA THR A 310 -12.92 3.38 21.42
C THR A 310 -13.41 4.28 22.56
N PRO A 311 -12.52 4.85 23.39
CA PRO A 311 -12.91 5.78 24.44
C PRO A 311 -13.23 7.19 23.91
N TYR A 312 -13.16 7.39 22.60
CA TYR A 312 -13.32 8.69 21.96
C TYR A 312 -14.73 8.92 21.46
N PRO A 313 -15.23 10.17 21.49
CA PRO A 313 -16.51 10.50 20.88
C PRO A 313 -16.44 10.34 19.36
N ASP A 314 -17.53 9.88 18.79
CA ASP A 314 -17.71 9.76 17.33
C ASP A 314 -17.42 11.10 16.63
N CYS A 315 -16.48 11.09 15.68
CA CYS A 315 -15.96 12.28 14.97
C CYS A 315 -15.84 12.00 13.47
N PRO A 316 -16.97 11.96 12.72
CA PRO A 316 -16.96 11.69 11.30
C PRO A 316 -16.11 12.68 10.51
N VAL A 317 -15.44 12.18 9.47
CA VAL A 317 -14.66 12.98 8.52
C VAL A 317 -15.49 13.31 7.26
N PRO A 318 -15.16 14.38 6.51
CA PRO A 318 -15.83 14.67 5.25
C PRO A 318 -15.72 13.52 4.24
N ALA A 319 -16.80 13.26 3.51
CA ALA A 319 -16.87 12.12 2.58
C ALA A 319 -15.85 12.19 1.43
N ASP A 320 -15.46 13.40 1.02
CA ASP A 320 -14.44 13.64 -0.02
C ASP A 320 -13.02 13.26 0.42
N SER A 321 -12.74 13.28 1.74
CA SER A 321 -11.47 12.87 2.32
C SER A 321 -11.50 11.49 2.98
N ALA A 322 -12.69 10.89 3.19
CA ALA A 322 -12.84 9.57 3.81
C ALA A 322 -12.32 8.43 2.93
N GLU A 323 -11.87 7.35 3.56
CA GLU A 323 -11.52 6.09 2.90
C GLU A 323 -12.70 5.09 2.96
N GLY A 324 -12.72 4.14 1.99
CA GLY A 324 -13.70 3.06 1.97
C GLY A 324 -15.12 3.49 1.67
N VAL A 325 -15.31 4.60 0.95
CA VAL A 325 -16.61 5.16 0.55
C VAL A 325 -16.76 5.20 -0.97
N ASP A 326 -17.98 5.40 -1.44
CA ASP A 326 -18.27 5.72 -2.84
C ASP A 326 -17.70 7.08 -3.20
N TRP A 327 -17.11 7.22 -4.38
CA TRP A 327 -16.56 8.47 -4.85
C TRP A 327 -16.51 8.57 -6.37
N ALA A 328 -16.39 9.81 -6.86
CA ALA A 328 -16.23 10.10 -8.28
C ALA A 328 -15.17 11.20 -8.47
N GLU A 329 -14.40 11.08 -9.55
CA GLU A 329 -13.54 12.12 -10.11
C GLU A 329 -14.11 12.51 -11.47
N GLU A 330 -14.55 13.76 -11.59
CA GLU A 330 -15.16 14.31 -12.82
C GLU A 330 -14.13 15.10 -13.67
N PHE A 331 -12.88 15.18 -13.25
CA PHE A 331 -11.75 15.87 -13.90
C PHE A 331 -11.99 17.36 -14.21
N ASP A 332 -12.88 18.01 -13.47
CA ASP A 332 -13.20 19.43 -13.58
C ASP A 332 -12.23 20.34 -12.78
N ALA A 333 -11.52 19.77 -11.81
CA ALA A 333 -10.57 20.50 -10.96
C ALA A 333 -9.18 20.58 -11.61
N PRO A 334 -8.32 21.51 -11.19
CA PRO A 334 -6.94 21.64 -11.71
C PRO A 334 -6.02 20.49 -11.32
N VAL A 335 -6.41 19.67 -10.36
CA VAL A 335 -5.74 18.44 -9.93
C VAL A 335 -6.78 17.36 -9.72
N TRP A 336 -6.47 16.12 -10.06
CA TRP A 336 -7.36 14.99 -9.81
C TRP A 336 -7.29 14.53 -8.35
N ASP A 337 -8.31 13.77 -7.92
CA ASP A 337 -8.38 13.15 -6.59
C ASP A 337 -7.15 12.26 -6.35
N ASP A 338 -6.52 12.39 -5.18
CA ASP A 338 -5.30 11.70 -4.82
C ASP A 338 -5.49 10.19 -4.56
N ARG A 339 -6.74 9.68 -4.56
CA ARG A 339 -7.01 8.24 -4.64
C ARG A 339 -6.48 7.63 -5.93
N LEU A 340 -6.43 8.43 -7.00
CA LEU A 340 -5.85 8.04 -8.28
C LEU A 340 -4.33 8.24 -8.26
N GLN A 341 -3.60 7.15 -8.33
CA GLN A 341 -2.14 7.10 -8.28
C GLN A 341 -1.56 6.58 -9.60
N SER A 342 -0.32 6.96 -9.90
CA SER A 342 0.43 6.46 -11.05
C SER A 342 1.51 5.46 -10.62
N LEU A 343 2.06 4.70 -11.57
CA LEU A 343 3.15 3.76 -11.31
C LEU A 343 4.51 4.45 -11.45
N ARG A 344 5.33 4.32 -10.42
CA ARG A 344 6.77 4.65 -10.38
C ARG A 344 7.14 6.11 -10.58
N GLN A 345 6.36 6.85 -11.31
CA GLN A 345 6.66 8.24 -11.67
C GLN A 345 5.38 9.07 -11.72
N PRO A 346 5.45 10.38 -11.40
CA PRO A 346 4.35 11.27 -11.74
C PRO A 346 4.09 11.22 -13.25
N LEU A 347 2.84 11.33 -13.66
CA LEU A 347 2.48 11.30 -15.10
C LEU A 347 3.15 12.44 -15.88
N GLY A 348 3.28 13.63 -15.29
CA GLY A 348 3.93 14.78 -15.93
C GLY A 348 3.31 15.09 -17.29
N ASP A 349 4.14 15.10 -18.35
CA ASP A 349 3.71 15.37 -19.72
C ASP A 349 2.83 14.27 -20.35
N ARG A 350 2.56 13.19 -19.63
CA ARG A 350 1.69 12.08 -20.06
C ARG A 350 0.22 12.27 -19.69
N ALA A 351 -0.12 13.31 -18.92
CA ALA A 351 -1.48 13.63 -18.54
C ALA A 351 -1.77 15.13 -18.63
N SER A 352 -3.02 15.50 -18.91
CA SER A 352 -3.46 16.89 -18.93
C SER A 352 -4.94 17.00 -18.59
N LEU A 353 -5.28 17.90 -17.65
CA LEU A 353 -6.65 18.31 -17.33
C LEU A 353 -7.06 19.58 -18.11
N THR A 354 -6.15 20.20 -18.84
CA THR A 354 -6.39 21.47 -19.57
C THR A 354 -6.49 21.29 -21.09
N ALA A 355 -5.96 20.20 -21.65
CA ALA A 355 -6.00 19.95 -23.10
C ALA A 355 -7.43 19.71 -23.62
N ARG A 356 -8.33 19.22 -22.78
CA ARG A 356 -9.78 19.10 -22.99
C ARG A 356 -10.46 19.36 -21.63
N PRO A 357 -10.98 20.55 -21.39
CA PRO A 357 -11.63 20.87 -20.10
C PRO A 357 -12.76 19.87 -19.75
N GLY A 358 -12.83 19.46 -18.49
CA GLY A 358 -13.78 18.44 -17.99
C GLY A 358 -13.41 17.00 -18.36
N TRP A 359 -12.18 16.77 -18.87
CA TRP A 359 -11.69 15.45 -19.25
C TRP A 359 -10.23 15.27 -18.83
N LEU A 360 -9.88 14.09 -18.35
CA LEU A 360 -8.48 13.70 -18.24
C LEU A 360 -7.97 13.22 -19.61
N ARG A 361 -7.01 13.92 -20.19
CA ARG A 361 -6.26 13.42 -21.36
C ARG A 361 -5.04 12.64 -20.91
N LEU A 362 -4.98 11.35 -21.27
CA LEU A 362 -3.78 10.53 -21.16
C LEU A 362 -3.12 10.39 -22.53
N TYR A 363 -1.83 10.73 -22.60
CA TYR A 363 -1.01 10.50 -23.79
C TYR A 363 -0.41 9.10 -23.73
N GLY A 364 -0.59 8.33 -24.78
CA GLY A 364 -0.07 6.97 -24.89
C GLY A 364 1.44 6.92 -24.70
N ALA A 365 1.89 5.96 -23.93
CA ALA A 365 3.28 5.69 -23.62
C ALA A 365 3.57 4.19 -23.68
N GLN A 366 4.56 3.71 -22.96
CA GLN A 366 4.96 2.30 -22.94
C GLN A 366 3.84 1.39 -22.40
N SER A 367 3.96 0.10 -22.68
CA SER A 367 3.00 -0.92 -22.27
C SER A 367 2.92 -1.07 -20.74
N LEU A 368 1.85 -1.72 -20.26
CA LEU A 368 1.69 -2.09 -18.85
C LEU A 368 2.83 -3.00 -18.31
N GLU A 369 3.59 -3.64 -19.21
CA GLU A 369 4.74 -4.47 -18.83
C GLU A 369 6.03 -3.66 -18.60
N SER A 370 6.05 -2.38 -18.94
CA SER A 370 7.18 -1.49 -18.70
C SER A 370 7.31 -1.11 -17.23
N ARG A 371 8.53 -0.78 -16.80
CA ARG A 371 8.84 -0.23 -15.48
C ARG A 371 9.29 1.24 -15.52
N PHE A 372 9.12 1.90 -16.69
CA PHE A 372 9.67 3.23 -16.90
C PHE A 372 8.59 4.28 -17.16
N ARG A 373 7.92 4.25 -18.29
CA ARG A 373 7.01 5.33 -18.71
C ARG A 373 5.63 4.77 -19.06
N GLN A 374 4.87 4.37 -18.08
CA GLN A 374 3.48 3.93 -18.25
C GLN A 374 2.53 5.12 -18.11
N SER A 375 1.48 5.18 -18.93
CA SER A 375 0.35 6.10 -18.75
C SER A 375 -0.81 5.34 -18.11
N LEU A 376 -0.70 5.14 -16.79
CA LEU A 376 -1.67 4.49 -15.93
C LEU A 376 -1.99 5.41 -14.76
N LEU A 377 -3.28 5.61 -14.50
CA LEU A 377 -3.79 6.30 -13.33
C LEU A 377 -4.87 5.41 -12.70
N ALA A 378 -4.64 4.92 -11.47
CA ALA A 378 -5.47 3.88 -10.89
C ALA A 378 -5.70 4.10 -9.39
N ALA A 379 -6.83 3.59 -8.90
CA ALA A 379 -7.21 3.57 -7.50
C ALA A 379 -7.20 2.15 -6.92
N ARG A 380 -6.94 2.06 -5.61
CA ARG A 380 -7.01 0.80 -4.85
C ARG A 380 -8.42 0.24 -4.88
N GLN A 381 -8.55 -1.07 -5.07
CA GLN A 381 -9.78 -1.76 -4.74
C GLN A 381 -9.92 -1.83 -3.22
N GLN A 382 -11.05 -1.35 -2.68
CA GLN A 382 -11.31 -1.28 -1.24
C GLN A 382 -12.46 -2.19 -0.78
N HIS A 383 -13.24 -2.71 -1.73
CA HIS A 383 -14.40 -3.58 -1.50
C HIS A 383 -14.29 -4.84 -2.35
N PHE A 384 -14.72 -5.98 -1.82
CA PHE A 384 -14.77 -7.22 -2.59
C PHE A 384 -15.77 -7.13 -3.74
N ASN A 385 -16.89 -6.46 -3.49
CA ASN A 385 -17.93 -6.21 -4.48
C ASN A 385 -17.95 -4.71 -4.77
N CYS A 386 -17.47 -4.32 -5.93
CA CYS A 386 -17.48 -2.93 -6.34
C CYS A 386 -17.74 -2.79 -7.85
N ARG A 387 -18.14 -1.59 -8.23
CA ARG A 387 -18.27 -1.16 -9.61
C ARG A 387 -17.34 0.00 -9.87
N VAL A 388 -16.55 -0.11 -10.94
CA VAL A 388 -15.76 1.01 -11.45
C VAL A 388 -16.18 1.33 -12.87
N GLU A 389 -16.41 2.61 -13.14
CA GLU A 389 -16.93 3.08 -14.42
C GLU A 389 -16.18 4.31 -14.91
N THR A 390 -15.97 4.39 -16.21
CA THR A 390 -15.40 5.54 -16.91
C THR A 390 -16.04 5.70 -18.29
N ARG A 391 -16.09 6.93 -18.79
CA ARG A 391 -16.41 7.21 -20.18
C ARG A 391 -15.15 7.61 -20.92
N ILE A 392 -14.86 6.95 -22.02
CA ILE A 392 -13.64 7.14 -22.82
C ILE A 392 -13.96 7.60 -24.23
N ASP A 393 -13.24 8.61 -24.71
CA ASP A 393 -13.19 9.05 -26.10
C ASP A 393 -11.78 8.80 -26.66
N PHE A 394 -11.68 7.84 -27.59
CA PHE A 394 -10.39 7.42 -28.17
C PHE A 394 -10.59 6.92 -29.60
N ASP A 395 -9.78 7.42 -30.51
CA ASP A 395 -9.75 7.01 -31.92
C ASP A 395 -8.39 6.40 -32.27
N PRO A 396 -8.22 5.07 -32.08
CA PRO A 396 -6.99 4.37 -32.47
C PRO A 396 -6.90 4.26 -33.99
N VAL A 397 -5.72 4.53 -34.56
CA VAL A 397 -5.49 4.37 -36.01
C VAL A 397 -4.74 3.09 -36.34
N ASP A 398 -4.21 2.42 -35.33
CA ASP A 398 -3.38 1.24 -35.44
C ASP A 398 -3.60 0.34 -34.19
N TYR A 399 -3.31 -0.97 -34.32
CA TYR A 399 -3.44 -1.93 -33.20
C TYR A 399 -2.41 -1.71 -32.07
N HIS A 400 -1.35 -0.93 -32.33
CA HIS A 400 -0.39 -0.54 -31.28
C HIS A 400 -0.93 0.58 -30.36
N HIS A 401 -2.06 1.17 -30.70
CA HIS A 401 -2.75 2.18 -29.89
C HIS A 401 -3.84 1.51 -29.08
N THR A 402 -3.73 1.56 -27.75
CA THR A 402 -4.74 0.99 -26.86
C THR A 402 -5.06 1.98 -25.72
N ALA A 403 -6.34 2.11 -25.38
CA ALA A 403 -6.76 2.87 -24.21
C ALA A 403 -8.03 2.28 -23.60
N GLY A 404 -8.17 2.34 -22.27
CA GLY A 404 -9.35 1.80 -21.62
C GLY A 404 -9.21 1.61 -20.12
N LEU A 405 -9.98 0.65 -19.59
CA LEU A 405 -10.11 0.33 -18.18
C LEU A 405 -9.27 -0.91 -17.84
N VAL A 406 -8.43 -0.80 -16.83
CA VAL A 406 -7.55 -1.90 -16.38
C VAL A 406 -7.88 -2.33 -14.97
N TYR A 407 -7.91 -3.64 -14.73
CA TYR A 407 -7.90 -4.26 -13.41
C TYR A 407 -6.50 -4.84 -13.20
N TYR A 408 -5.72 -4.22 -12.32
CA TYR A 408 -4.29 -4.31 -12.27
C TYR A 408 -3.79 -4.76 -10.90
N TYR A 409 -2.84 -5.67 -10.89
CA TYR A 409 -2.06 -6.02 -9.72
C TYR A 409 -0.59 -5.67 -9.91
N ASP A 410 0.04 -6.24 -10.94
CA ASP A 410 1.41 -5.96 -11.35
C ASP A 410 1.60 -6.11 -12.87
N ASN A 411 2.82 -5.97 -13.35
CA ASN A 411 3.18 -6.13 -14.77
C ASN A 411 2.90 -7.56 -15.29
N ASN A 412 2.76 -8.54 -14.43
CA ASN A 412 2.58 -9.96 -14.74
C ASN A 412 1.16 -10.46 -14.52
N SER A 413 0.31 -9.67 -13.86
CA SER A 413 -1.06 -10.01 -13.50
C SER A 413 -1.98 -8.80 -13.64
N HIS A 414 -2.73 -8.73 -14.74
CA HIS A 414 -3.71 -7.68 -15.00
C HIS A 414 -4.70 -8.08 -16.11
N TYR A 415 -5.85 -7.44 -16.11
CA TYR A 415 -6.90 -7.54 -17.10
C TYR A 415 -7.16 -6.16 -17.70
N TYR A 416 -7.10 -6.02 -19.01
CA TYR A 416 -7.19 -4.74 -19.68
C TYR A 416 -8.28 -4.78 -20.76
N LEU A 417 -9.44 -4.16 -20.51
CA LEU A 417 -10.46 -3.88 -21.52
C LEU A 417 -10.00 -2.66 -22.30
N ALA A 418 -9.52 -2.88 -23.52
CA ALA A 418 -8.88 -1.87 -24.33
C ALA A 418 -9.66 -1.58 -25.62
N LEU A 419 -9.86 -0.30 -25.89
CA LEU A 419 -10.26 0.21 -27.19
C LEU A 419 -9.02 0.26 -28.09
N THR A 420 -9.07 -0.36 -29.28
CA THR A 420 -7.98 -0.46 -30.25
C THR A 420 -8.50 -0.54 -31.68
N ARG A 421 -7.65 -0.90 -32.63
CA ARG A 421 -8.02 -1.09 -34.04
C ARG A 421 -7.54 -2.44 -34.56
N ASP A 422 -8.45 -3.18 -35.15
CA ASP A 422 -8.16 -4.36 -35.98
C ASP A 422 -8.16 -3.97 -37.46
N GLU A 423 -7.31 -4.55 -38.28
CA GLU A 423 -7.15 -4.19 -39.71
C GLU A 423 -8.39 -4.52 -40.55
N ARG A 424 -9.23 -5.46 -40.11
CA ARG A 424 -10.44 -5.91 -40.82
C ARG A 424 -11.72 -5.38 -40.19
N LEU A 425 -11.77 -5.36 -38.86
CA LEU A 425 -12.98 -4.99 -38.10
C LEU A 425 -13.04 -3.48 -37.82
N GLY A 426 -11.94 -2.75 -38.00
CA GLY A 426 -11.86 -1.34 -37.66
C GLY A 426 -11.68 -1.11 -36.16
N ARG A 427 -12.42 -0.16 -35.61
CA ARG A 427 -12.40 0.18 -34.18
C ARG A 427 -13.09 -0.92 -33.36
N VAL A 428 -12.38 -1.49 -32.39
CA VAL A 428 -12.82 -2.62 -31.57
C VAL A 428 -12.52 -2.42 -30.10
N LEU A 429 -13.36 -3.02 -29.23
CA LEU A 429 -13.00 -3.33 -27.85
C LEU A 429 -12.46 -4.75 -27.79
N THR A 430 -11.30 -4.91 -27.18
CA THR A 430 -10.68 -6.22 -26.93
C THR A 430 -10.36 -6.39 -25.46
N LEU A 431 -10.22 -7.63 -25.00
CA LEU A 431 -9.80 -7.96 -23.64
C LEU A 431 -8.43 -8.62 -23.70
N MET A 432 -7.43 -7.95 -23.12
CA MET A 432 -6.10 -8.48 -22.89
C MET A 432 -6.05 -9.05 -21.48
N ARG A 433 -5.61 -10.30 -21.34
CA ARG A 433 -5.56 -11.00 -20.08
C ARG A 433 -4.15 -11.51 -19.83
N ARG A 434 -3.51 -10.97 -18.79
CA ARG A 434 -2.22 -11.43 -18.32
C ARG A 434 -2.38 -12.01 -16.91
N ARG A 435 -2.04 -13.27 -16.74
CA ARG A 435 -2.17 -14.00 -15.48
C ARG A 435 -0.86 -14.71 -15.19
N LEU A 436 -0.17 -14.28 -14.13
CA LEU A 436 1.07 -14.92 -13.69
C LEU A 436 2.05 -15.17 -14.86
N LYS A 437 2.32 -14.12 -15.64
CA LYS A 437 3.18 -14.11 -16.86
C LYS A 437 2.57 -14.74 -18.11
N GLN A 438 1.44 -15.41 -18.04
CA GLN A 438 0.75 -15.96 -19.22
C GLN A 438 -0.15 -14.89 -19.83
N PHE A 439 -0.05 -14.69 -21.15
CA PHE A 439 -0.84 -13.71 -21.88
C PHE A 439 -1.76 -14.39 -22.89
N ASP A 440 -3.01 -13.96 -22.94
CA ASP A 440 -3.97 -14.33 -23.97
C ASP A 440 -5.01 -13.21 -24.21
N MET A 441 -5.78 -13.36 -25.30
CA MET A 441 -6.88 -12.48 -25.68
C MET A 441 -8.15 -13.32 -25.85
N PRO A 442 -8.96 -13.50 -24.80
CA PRO A 442 -10.06 -14.48 -24.77
C PRO A 442 -11.19 -14.19 -25.77
N ILE A 443 -11.28 -12.97 -26.31
CA ILE A 443 -12.27 -12.58 -27.34
C ILE A 443 -11.63 -12.32 -28.71
N GLY A 444 -10.40 -12.80 -28.93
CA GLY A 444 -9.70 -12.66 -30.19
C GLY A 444 -9.51 -11.22 -30.64
N ALA A 445 -9.85 -10.90 -31.89
CA ALA A 445 -9.74 -9.55 -32.46
C ALA A 445 -10.64 -8.50 -31.80
N GLY A 446 -11.59 -8.91 -30.96
CA GLY A 446 -12.48 -8.02 -30.24
C GLY A 446 -13.87 -7.85 -30.86
N VAL A 447 -14.62 -6.94 -30.29
CA VAL A 447 -16.00 -6.59 -30.69
C VAL A 447 -15.99 -5.23 -31.38
N PRO A 448 -16.48 -5.12 -32.63
CA PRO A 448 -16.60 -3.82 -33.30
C PRO A 448 -17.52 -2.87 -32.52
N VAL A 449 -17.10 -1.62 -32.39
CA VAL A 449 -17.82 -0.59 -31.65
C VAL A 449 -17.98 0.67 -32.49
N PRO A 450 -19.05 1.47 -32.25
CA PRO A 450 -19.29 2.71 -32.99
C PRO A 450 -18.20 3.75 -32.71
N ASP A 451 -18.10 4.75 -33.57
CA ASP A 451 -17.30 5.95 -33.35
C ASP A 451 -17.85 6.77 -32.16
N GLY A 452 -16.99 7.61 -31.59
CA GLY A 452 -17.32 8.47 -30.45
C GLY A 452 -17.05 7.83 -29.09
N ALA A 453 -17.51 8.49 -28.04
CA ALA A 453 -17.23 8.07 -26.67
C ALA A 453 -18.03 6.83 -26.27
N LEU A 454 -17.41 5.95 -25.49
CA LEU A 454 -18.01 4.73 -24.92
C LEU A 454 -17.90 4.75 -23.41
N THR A 455 -18.82 4.09 -22.71
CA THR A 455 -18.71 3.84 -21.27
C THR A 455 -18.19 2.43 -21.04
N LEU A 456 -17.13 2.32 -20.24
CA LEU A 456 -16.52 1.06 -19.81
C LEU A 456 -16.80 0.87 -18.33
N ARG A 457 -17.08 -0.36 -17.93
CA ARG A 457 -17.39 -0.73 -16.56
C ARG A 457 -16.69 -2.04 -16.19
N LEU A 458 -16.17 -2.09 -14.96
CA LEU A 458 -15.76 -3.31 -14.28
C LEU A 458 -16.69 -3.53 -13.08
N GLU A 459 -17.18 -4.73 -12.89
CA GLU A 459 -17.82 -5.15 -11.65
C GLU A 459 -17.03 -6.33 -11.05
N THR A 460 -16.77 -6.27 -9.75
CA THR A 460 -16.16 -7.36 -9.00
C THR A 460 -17.20 -8.04 -8.12
N ASN A 461 -17.06 -9.34 -7.95
CA ASN A 461 -17.91 -10.15 -7.08
C ASN A 461 -17.03 -11.14 -6.32
N THR A 462 -16.53 -10.71 -5.18
CA THR A 462 -15.62 -11.45 -4.29
C THR A 462 -14.38 -11.95 -5.06
N ALA A 463 -14.41 -13.17 -5.57
CA ALA A 463 -13.29 -13.82 -6.26
C ALA A 463 -13.34 -13.68 -7.79
N THR A 464 -14.35 -13.01 -8.34
CA THR A 464 -14.53 -12.88 -9.78
C THR A 464 -14.70 -11.43 -10.22
N ALA A 465 -14.50 -11.17 -11.51
CA ALA A 465 -14.69 -9.85 -12.10
C ALA A 465 -15.28 -9.98 -13.53
N GLN A 466 -16.09 -9.01 -13.95
CA GLN A 466 -16.67 -8.95 -15.27
C GLN A 466 -16.57 -7.53 -15.84
N PHE A 467 -16.12 -7.42 -17.08
CA PHE A 467 -16.17 -6.18 -17.81
C PHE A 467 -17.46 -6.03 -18.60
N TYR A 468 -17.89 -4.76 -18.72
CA TYR A 468 -19.05 -4.35 -19.50
C TYR A 468 -18.70 -3.10 -20.32
N TRP A 469 -19.47 -2.85 -21.36
CA TRP A 469 -19.39 -1.62 -22.12
C TRP A 469 -20.77 -1.14 -22.57
N SER A 470 -20.89 0.14 -22.87
CA SER A 470 -22.10 0.79 -23.38
C SER A 470 -21.73 1.88 -24.37
N ALA A 471 -22.56 2.00 -25.47
CA ALA A 471 -22.43 3.10 -26.41
C ALA A 471 -23.24 4.35 -25.99
N ASP A 472 -24.30 4.16 -25.20
CA ASP A 472 -25.24 5.23 -24.78
C ASP A 472 -25.10 5.59 -23.29
N GLY A 473 -24.32 4.85 -22.53
CA GLY A 473 -24.16 5.01 -21.06
C GLY A 473 -25.33 4.41 -20.25
N GLU A 474 -26.33 3.86 -20.88
CA GLU A 474 -27.53 3.31 -20.23
C GLU A 474 -27.61 1.78 -20.34
N LYS A 475 -27.37 1.23 -21.52
CA LYS A 475 -27.46 -0.20 -21.80
C LYS A 475 -26.11 -0.83 -21.86
N PHE A 476 -25.78 -1.61 -20.84
CA PHE A 476 -24.51 -2.29 -20.72
C PHE A 476 -24.59 -3.72 -21.25
N ALA A 477 -23.59 -4.10 -22.07
CA ALA A 477 -23.35 -5.45 -22.52
C ALA A 477 -22.10 -6.01 -21.86
N ALA A 478 -22.17 -7.23 -21.35
CA ALA A 478 -20.97 -7.94 -20.86
C ALA A 478 -20.02 -8.20 -22.04
N ILE A 479 -18.71 -8.11 -21.78
CA ILE A 479 -17.67 -8.36 -22.78
C ILE A 479 -16.59 -9.27 -22.20
N GLY A 480 -16.27 -10.33 -22.94
CA GLY A 480 -15.36 -11.38 -22.50
C GLY A 480 -15.99 -12.33 -21.47
N PRO A 481 -15.23 -13.34 -21.04
CA PRO A 481 -15.65 -14.25 -19.96
C PRO A 481 -15.59 -13.56 -18.61
N GLU A 482 -16.26 -14.16 -17.61
CA GLU A 482 -15.97 -13.88 -16.20
C GLU A 482 -14.50 -14.19 -15.90
N LEU A 483 -13.84 -13.33 -15.13
CA LEU A 483 -12.43 -13.36 -14.85
C LEU A 483 -12.19 -13.80 -13.40
N ASP A 484 -11.14 -14.56 -13.19
CA ASP A 484 -10.66 -14.95 -11.87
C ASP A 484 -9.88 -13.77 -11.23
N ALA A 485 -10.47 -13.12 -10.22
CA ALA A 485 -9.84 -12.01 -9.53
C ALA A 485 -8.75 -12.48 -8.53
N THR A 486 -8.73 -13.75 -8.14
CA THR A 486 -7.79 -14.27 -7.11
C THR A 486 -6.34 -14.25 -7.58
N VAL A 487 -6.08 -14.27 -8.88
CA VAL A 487 -4.72 -14.12 -9.44
C VAL A 487 -4.13 -12.72 -9.25
N LEU A 488 -4.95 -11.72 -8.87
CA LEU A 488 -4.54 -10.36 -8.56
C LEU A 488 -4.32 -10.19 -7.05
N SER A 489 -3.56 -11.09 -6.45
CA SER A 489 -3.27 -11.15 -5.01
C SER A 489 -1.77 -11.40 -4.75
N ASP A 490 -1.32 -11.20 -3.52
CA ASP A 490 0.03 -11.58 -3.07
C ASP A 490 0.22 -13.09 -3.09
N ASP A 491 -0.84 -13.83 -2.76
CA ASP A 491 -0.81 -15.27 -2.51
C ASP A 491 -0.67 -16.12 -3.78
N ALA A 492 -1.30 -15.70 -4.88
CA ALA A 492 -1.28 -16.46 -6.12
C ALA A 492 0.12 -16.58 -6.75
N PRO A 493 0.94 -15.52 -6.85
CA PRO A 493 2.34 -15.62 -7.31
C PRO A 493 3.21 -16.45 -6.38
N GLU A 494 3.06 -16.33 -5.06
CA GLU A 494 3.80 -17.14 -4.09
C GLU A 494 3.48 -18.63 -4.26
N ARG A 495 2.19 -18.98 -4.33
CA ARG A 495 1.71 -20.36 -4.46
C ARG A 495 2.12 -21.02 -5.78
N ILE A 496 2.04 -20.26 -6.90
CA ILE A 496 2.17 -20.82 -8.26
C ILE A 496 3.58 -20.63 -8.84
N LEU A 497 4.20 -19.46 -8.61
CA LEU A 497 5.49 -19.09 -9.17
C LEU A 497 6.64 -19.14 -8.16
N HIS A 498 6.33 -19.30 -6.87
CA HIS A 498 7.29 -19.15 -5.76
C HIS A 498 7.96 -17.78 -5.74
N GLU A 499 7.20 -16.74 -6.10
CA GLU A 499 7.63 -15.35 -6.13
C GLU A 499 6.83 -14.53 -5.13
N ASN A 500 7.51 -13.80 -4.26
CA ASN A 500 6.86 -12.91 -3.30
C ASN A 500 6.34 -11.65 -4.03
N ARG A 501 5.12 -11.25 -3.66
CA ARG A 501 4.47 -10.00 -4.05
C ARG A 501 3.80 -9.41 -2.81
N PHE A 502 3.56 -8.08 -2.82
CA PHE A 502 3.22 -7.38 -1.58
C PHE A 502 2.18 -6.27 -1.74
N THR A 503 1.53 -6.17 -2.90
CA THR A 503 0.54 -5.12 -3.17
C THR A 503 -0.89 -5.64 -3.06
N GLY A 504 -1.84 -4.97 -3.67
CA GLY A 504 -3.24 -5.36 -3.80
C GLY A 504 -3.77 -4.99 -5.18
N ALA A 505 -5.00 -5.34 -5.47
CA ALA A 505 -5.63 -5.00 -6.74
C ALA A 505 -5.97 -3.52 -6.85
N PHE A 506 -5.78 -2.97 -8.05
CA PHE A 506 -6.13 -1.60 -8.44
C PHE A 506 -7.03 -1.62 -9.67
N VAL A 507 -7.85 -0.59 -9.83
CA VAL A 507 -8.62 -0.36 -11.04
C VAL A 507 -8.29 1.01 -11.58
N GLY A 508 -8.07 1.15 -12.90
CA GLY A 508 -7.63 2.43 -13.43
C GLY A 508 -7.75 2.62 -14.93
N LEU A 509 -7.33 3.80 -15.35
CA LEU A 509 -7.34 4.32 -16.70
C LEU A 509 -5.96 4.16 -17.31
N CYS A 510 -5.88 3.57 -18.49
CA CYS A 510 -4.61 3.33 -19.16
C CYS A 510 -4.66 3.77 -20.63
N CYS A 511 -3.54 4.32 -21.11
CA CYS A 511 -3.32 4.63 -22.52
C CYS A 511 -1.91 4.18 -22.93
N GLN A 512 -1.80 3.38 -24.00
CA GLN A 512 -0.54 2.91 -24.55
C GLN A 512 -0.41 3.32 -26.02
N ASP A 513 0.78 3.67 -26.42
CA ASP A 513 1.14 3.93 -27.81
C ASP A 513 2.56 3.38 -28.07
N LEU A 514 2.62 2.24 -28.75
CA LEU A 514 3.87 1.56 -29.08
C LEU A 514 4.46 2.04 -30.40
N THR A 515 3.84 3.05 -31.05
CA THR A 515 4.38 3.70 -32.27
C THR A 515 5.24 4.93 -31.95
N GLY A 516 5.14 5.46 -30.74
CA GLY A 516 5.82 6.67 -30.31
C GLY A 516 5.18 7.98 -30.80
N GLN A 517 3.98 7.92 -31.39
CA GLN A 517 3.25 9.10 -31.87
C GLN A 517 2.50 9.85 -30.75
N ARG A 518 2.50 9.30 -29.53
CA ARG A 518 1.81 9.88 -28.37
C ARG A 518 0.30 10.06 -28.61
N ARG A 519 -0.33 9.06 -29.23
CA ARG A 519 -1.77 9.06 -29.40
C ARG A 519 -2.44 9.20 -28.04
N CYS A 520 -3.45 10.06 -27.91
CA CYS A 520 -4.08 10.34 -26.62
C CYS A 520 -5.50 9.80 -26.56
N ALA A 521 -5.92 9.42 -25.36
CA ALA A 521 -7.28 9.09 -24.98
C ALA A 521 -7.79 10.11 -23.96
N ASP A 522 -9.07 10.48 -24.06
CA ASP A 522 -9.76 11.38 -23.13
C ASP A 522 -10.74 10.58 -22.29
N PHE A 523 -10.71 10.78 -20.96
CA PHE A 523 -11.58 10.15 -19.99
C PHE A 523 -12.42 11.23 -19.30
N ASP A 524 -13.75 11.07 -19.34
CA ASP A 524 -14.73 12.05 -18.85
C ASP A 524 -14.81 12.05 -17.32
N TYR A 525 -14.82 10.86 -16.74
CA TYR A 525 -14.88 10.65 -15.30
C TYR A 525 -14.25 9.32 -14.90
N PHE A 526 -14.04 9.16 -13.59
CA PHE A 526 -13.77 7.88 -12.93
C PHE A 526 -14.70 7.74 -11.72
N ARG A 527 -15.53 6.71 -11.68
CA ARG A 527 -16.47 6.48 -10.59
C ARG A 527 -16.23 5.13 -9.94
N TYR A 528 -16.14 5.13 -8.62
CA TYR A 528 -15.99 3.94 -7.79
C TYR A 528 -17.20 3.82 -6.87
N THR A 529 -17.91 2.70 -6.92
CA THR A 529 -19.12 2.44 -6.13
C THR A 529 -18.99 1.10 -5.43
N SER A 530 -19.17 1.07 -4.10
CA SER A 530 -19.32 -0.17 -3.34
C SER A 530 -20.66 -0.84 -3.70
N LEU A 531 -20.64 -2.15 -3.77
CA LEU A 531 -21.83 -3.00 -3.95
C LEU A 531 -22.08 -3.89 -2.70
N GLU A 532 -21.35 -3.58 -1.57
CA GLU A 532 -21.47 -4.25 -0.28
C GLU A 532 -22.59 -3.66 0.58
#